data_08bea961b220270197f239adeea31af4
#
_entry.id   08bea961b220270197f239adeea31af4
#
_cell.length_a   1.000
_cell.length_b   1.000
_cell.length_c   1.000
_cell.angle_alpha   90.00
_cell.angle_beta   90.00
_cell.angle_gamma   90.00
#
_symmetry.space_group_name_H-M   'P 1'
#
loop_
_entity.id
_entity.type
_entity.pdbx_description
1 polymer ?
#
loop_
_entity_poly.entity_id
_entity_poly.type
_entity_poly.pdbx_seq_one_letter_code
_entity_poly.pdbx_strand_id
1 'polypeptide(L)'
;LDYSELLNALDSGASAKITIYNRRINKAEFERSVLLPDKADGLDEYRHEFNQMLTAQVTGTSNSIVRERYLTVSVVKRNPDEARSYFARVGTDLVTHLAQLSSVANELTLTERLHIFRDFFKAGEQAAAEFNIHEHAKRGQHFKDWFCPDSMEFTADHFKVDARYGRVLYLQDYASYIKDSFVSELCDLDRDLMLSIDILPVPTDEAARQLQSTLLGVETNVANWQRRQNANNNFTATIPYDMELQRKETKEMLDDLTTRDQRMMFGLVT
;
A
#
# COMPACT_ATOMS: atom_id res chain seq x y z
N LEU A 1 14.32 9.10 7.31
CA LEU A 1 15.21 8.12 7.94
C LEU A 1 14.38 6.99 8.57
N ASP A 2 13.45 7.28 9.47
CA ASP A 2 12.70 6.26 10.23
C ASP A 2 11.79 5.37 9.35
N TYR A 3 11.22 5.92 8.27
CA TYR A 3 10.45 5.15 7.31
C TYR A 3 11.33 4.17 6.49
N SER A 4 12.53 4.58 6.14
CA SER A 4 13.50 3.71 5.47
C SER A 4 13.94 2.56 6.37
N GLU A 5 14.08 2.80 7.68
CA GLU A 5 14.39 1.76 8.67
C GLU A 5 13.28 0.73 8.78
N LEU A 6 12.00 1.16 8.76
CA LEU A 6 10.85 0.25 8.74
C LEU A 6 10.93 -0.71 7.53
N LEU A 7 11.24 -0.19 6.34
CA LEU A 7 11.35 -1.02 5.14
C LEU A 7 12.60 -1.90 5.16
N ASN A 8 13.71 -1.39 5.66
CA ASN A 8 14.96 -2.16 5.81
C ASN A 8 14.86 -3.30 6.83
N ALA A 9 13.90 -3.24 7.76
CA ALA A 9 13.63 -4.34 8.70
C ALA A 9 13.00 -5.58 8.04
N LEU A 10 12.47 -5.45 6.80
CA LEU A 10 11.89 -6.58 6.07
C LEU A 10 12.98 -7.52 5.56
N ASP A 11 12.81 -8.82 5.76
CA ASP A 11 13.71 -9.84 5.20
C ASP A 11 13.59 -9.88 3.67
N SER A 12 14.68 -10.22 2.96
CA SER A 12 14.69 -10.35 1.49
C SER A 12 13.73 -11.42 0.94
N GLY A 13 13.26 -12.34 1.78
CA GLY A 13 12.25 -13.34 1.42
C GLY A 13 10.81 -12.93 1.74
N ALA A 14 10.59 -11.74 2.27
CA ALA A 14 9.27 -11.19 2.58
C ALA A 14 8.90 -10.11 1.56
N SER A 15 7.62 -10.00 1.25
CA SER A 15 7.07 -8.86 0.53
C SER A 15 6.16 -8.05 1.43
N ALA A 16 6.16 -6.75 1.27
CA ALA A 16 5.23 -5.86 1.94
C ALA A 16 4.30 -5.20 0.93
N LYS A 17 3.11 -4.90 1.38
CA LYS A 17 2.13 -4.11 0.64
C LYS A 17 1.54 -3.06 1.55
N ILE A 18 1.68 -1.80 1.16
CA ILE A 18 0.96 -0.69 1.77
C ILE A 18 -0.31 -0.49 0.96
N THR A 19 -1.45 -0.53 1.63
CA THR A 19 -2.74 -0.27 1.00
C THR A 19 -3.39 0.93 1.68
N ILE A 20 -3.78 1.92 0.90
CA ILE A 20 -4.57 3.05 1.35
C ILE A 20 -5.93 2.92 0.69
N TYR A 21 -6.95 2.76 1.52
CA TYR A 21 -8.30 2.52 1.07
C TYR A 21 -9.19 3.70 1.47
N ASN A 22 -9.63 4.48 0.49
CA ASN A 22 -10.65 5.47 0.65
C ASN A 22 -11.99 4.81 0.35
N ARG A 23 -12.87 4.77 1.34
CA ARG A 23 -14.23 4.26 1.18
C ARG A 23 -15.25 5.25 1.72
N ARG A 24 -16.42 5.24 1.15
CA ARG A 24 -17.53 6.00 1.71
C ARG A 24 -17.97 5.38 3.04
N ILE A 25 -18.31 6.23 3.99
CA ILE A 25 -18.85 5.80 5.28
C ILE A 25 -20.10 4.97 5.02
N ASN A 26 -20.12 3.76 5.58
CA ASN A 26 -21.35 2.98 5.62
C ASN A 26 -22.34 3.62 6.59
N LYS A 27 -23.52 4.00 6.09
CA LYS A 27 -24.54 4.69 6.89
C LYS A 27 -24.90 3.89 8.15
N ALA A 28 -25.08 2.58 8.04
CA ALA A 28 -25.43 1.73 9.18
C ALA A 28 -24.29 1.63 10.22
N GLU A 29 -23.02 1.62 9.78
CA GLU A 29 -21.86 1.66 10.67
C GLU A 29 -21.76 3.01 11.38
N PHE A 30 -21.95 4.10 10.64
CA PHE A 30 -21.99 5.45 11.21
C PHE A 30 -23.10 5.60 12.26
N GLU A 31 -24.31 5.16 11.96
CA GLU A 31 -25.45 5.20 12.88
C GLU A 31 -25.15 4.42 14.17
N ARG A 32 -24.49 3.26 14.06
CA ARG A 32 -24.17 2.40 15.19
C ARG A 32 -23.01 2.91 16.04
N SER A 33 -21.98 3.50 15.41
CA SER A 33 -20.72 3.86 16.08
C SER A 33 -20.66 5.31 16.55
N VAL A 34 -21.38 6.22 15.89
CA VAL A 34 -21.25 7.67 16.11
C VAL A 34 -22.50 8.27 16.71
N LEU A 35 -23.70 7.79 16.34
CA LEU A 35 -24.93 8.34 16.86
C LEU A 35 -25.17 7.93 18.33
N LEU A 36 -25.65 8.86 19.11
CA LEU A 36 -25.97 8.63 20.52
C LEU A 36 -27.27 7.83 20.62
N PRO A 37 -27.27 6.65 21.28
CA PRO A 37 -28.50 5.89 21.51
C PRO A 37 -29.39 6.56 22.53
N ASP A 38 -30.69 6.33 22.41
CA ASP A 38 -31.67 6.77 23.41
C ASP A 38 -31.44 6.06 24.73
N LYS A 39 -31.57 6.81 25.84
CA LYS A 39 -31.35 6.30 27.20
C LYS A 39 -32.56 6.48 28.14
N ALA A 40 -33.65 7.05 27.64
CA ALA A 40 -34.87 7.34 28.43
C ALA A 40 -34.59 8.11 29.74
N ASP A 41 -33.62 9.01 29.72
CA ASP A 41 -33.19 9.81 30.90
C ASP A 41 -33.65 11.27 30.83
N GLY A 42 -34.60 11.59 29.93
CA GLY A 42 -35.13 12.93 29.72
C GLY A 42 -34.26 13.84 28.84
N LEU A 43 -33.12 13.32 28.31
CA LEU A 43 -32.21 14.06 27.42
C LEU A 43 -32.26 13.56 25.96
N ASP A 44 -33.22 12.72 25.62
CA ASP A 44 -33.29 12.10 24.30
C ASP A 44 -33.60 13.11 23.18
N GLU A 45 -34.34 14.18 23.48
CA GLU A 45 -34.58 15.27 22.53
C GLU A 45 -33.27 15.94 22.09
N TYR A 46 -32.36 16.22 23.03
CA TYR A 46 -31.04 16.78 22.71
C TYR A 46 -30.16 15.78 21.97
N ARG A 47 -30.27 14.48 22.26
CA ARG A 47 -29.56 13.44 21.48
C ARG A 47 -30.05 13.38 20.03
N HIS A 48 -31.36 13.48 19.82
CA HIS A 48 -31.93 13.52 18.49
C HIS A 48 -31.48 14.74 17.70
N GLU A 49 -31.49 15.93 18.31
CA GLU A 49 -30.98 17.15 17.65
C GLU A 49 -29.51 17.04 17.29
N PHE A 50 -28.68 16.54 18.21
CA PHE A 50 -27.26 16.31 17.98
C PHE A 50 -27.03 15.28 16.87
N ASN A 51 -27.75 14.17 16.89
CA ASN A 51 -27.69 13.13 15.86
C ASN A 51 -28.13 13.65 14.49
N GLN A 52 -29.15 14.50 14.40
CA GLN A 52 -29.58 15.15 13.18
C GLN A 52 -28.47 16.08 12.64
N MET A 53 -27.82 16.86 13.49
CA MET A 53 -26.71 17.72 13.10
C MET A 53 -25.55 16.89 12.52
N LEU A 54 -25.14 15.81 13.20
CA LEU A 54 -24.08 14.90 12.73
C LEU A 54 -24.44 14.26 11.39
N THR A 55 -25.66 13.77 11.25
CA THR A 55 -26.15 13.16 10.02
C THR A 55 -26.16 14.16 8.87
N ALA A 56 -26.63 15.38 9.10
CA ALA A 56 -26.62 16.45 8.10
C ALA A 56 -25.20 16.83 7.67
N GLN A 57 -24.25 16.85 8.61
CA GLN A 57 -22.84 17.15 8.33
C GLN A 57 -22.17 16.06 7.49
N VAL A 58 -22.46 14.79 7.74
CA VAL A 58 -21.89 13.65 6.97
C VAL A 58 -22.55 13.55 5.59
N THR A 59 -23.84 13.81 5.48
CA THR A 59 -24.57 13.70 4.18
C THR A 59 -24.41 14.94 3.30
N GLY A 60 -24.15 16.11 3.89
CA GLY A 60 -24.09 17.39 3.17
C GLY A 60 -22.71 17.82 2.70
N THR A 61 -21.65 17.15 3.12
CA THR A 61 -20.26 17.50 2.78
C THR A 61 -19.56 16.33 2.10
N SER A 62 -18.51 16.63 1.31
CA SER A 62 -17.58 15.66 0.73
C SER A 62 -16.81 14.84 1.79
N ASN A 63 -17.06 15.09 3.08
CA ASN A 63 -16.42 14.43 4.22
C ASN A 63 -16.97 13.01 4.53
N SER A 64 -17.66 12.38 3.58
CA SER A 64 -18.18 11.02 3.76
C SER A 64 -17.13 9.93 3.46
N ILE A 65 -15.87 10.29 3.26
CA ILE A 65 -14.79 9.34 2.98
C ILE A 65 -13.97 9.05 4.24
N VAL A 66 -13.89 7.77 4.58
CA VAL A 66 -12.95 7.23 5.57
C VAL A 66 -11.72 6.73 4.83
N ARG A 67 -10.55 7.13 5.32
CA ARG A 67 -9.26 6.66 4.81
C ARG A 67 -8.65 5.67 5.77
N GLU A 68 -8.54 4.45 5.33
CA GLU A 68 -7.92 3.35 6.08
C GLU A 68 -6.55 3.03 5.48
N ARG A 69 -5.60 2.67 6.33
CA ARG A 69 -4.23 2.32 5.91
C ARG A 69 -3.88 0.97 6.46
N TYR A 70 -3.40 0.10 5.58
CA TYR A 70 -3.02 -1.26 5.93
C TYR A 70 -1.60 -1.54 5.48
N LEU A 71 -0.83 -2.21 6.33
CA LEU A 71 0.45 -2.79 5.99
C LEU A 71 0.29 -4.32 6.02
N THR A 72 0.49 -4.95 4.87
CA THR A 72 0.43 -6.40 4.75
C THR A 72 1.83 -6.93 4.49
N VAL A 73 2.30 -7.86 5.32
CA VAL A 73 3.55 -8.57 5.11
C VAL A 73 3.22 -10.01 4.71
N SER A 74 3.87 -10.48 3.65
CA SER A 74 3.72 -11.84 3.15
C SER A 74 5.07 -12.54 3.10
N VAL A 75 5.11 -13.81 3.51
CA VAL A 75 6.33 -14.62 3.51
C VAL A 75 5.99 -16.07 3.17
N VAL A 76 6.90 -16.74 2.51
CA VAL A 76 6.80 -18.19 2.26
C VAL A 76 7.65 -18.91 3.30
N LYS A 77 7.05 -19.80 4.11
CA LYS A 77 7.72 -20.64 5.09
C LYS A 77 7.38 -22.11 4.86
N ARG A 78 8.20 -23.04 5.39
CA ARG A 78 8.05 -24.47 5.18
C ARG A 78 6.86 -25.05 5.93
N ASN A 79 6.57 -24.51 7.10
CA ASN A 79 5.49 -24.98 7.97
C ASN A 79 4.83 -23.81 8.73
N PRO A 80 3.62 -24.01 9.29
CA PRO A 80 2.88 -22.96 10.01
C PRO A 80 3.60 -22.45 11.28
N ASP A 81 4.39 -23.27 11.96
CA ASP A 81 5.04 -22.88 13.21
C ASP A 81 6.22 -21.93 12.94
N GLU A 82 6.97 -22.15 11.87
CA GLU A 82 7.96 -21.18 11.38
C GLU A 82 7.31 -19.86 10.99
N ALA A 83 6.14 -19.92 10.34
CA ALA A 83 5.40 -18.72 9.97
C ALA A 83 4.91 -17.95 11.21
N ARG A 84 4.38 -18.63 12.22
CA ARG A 84 3.94 -18.00 13.48
C ARG A 84 5.11 -17.30 14.20
N SER A 85 6.24 -18.00 14.32
CA SER A 85 7.44 -17.44 14.97
C SER A 85 7.96 -16.21 14.21
N TYR A 86 7.93 -16.27 12.88
CA TYR A 86 8.31 -15.16 12.03
C TYR A 86 7.40 -13.95 12.23
N PHE A 87 6.07 -14.15 12.13
CA PHE A 87 5.11 -13.05 12.25
C PHE A 87 5.05 -12.46 13.66
N ALA A 88 5.24 -13.27 14.72
CA ALA A 88 5.34 -12.77 16.08
C ALA A 88 6.50 -11.78 16.26
N ARG A 89 7.67 -12.11 15.68
CA ARG A 89 8.85 -11.22 15.70
C ARG A 89 8.60 -9.97 14.84
N VAL A 90 8.27 -10.16 13.57
CA VAL A 90 8.12 -9.06 12.61
C VAL A 90 6.96 -8.13 13.01
N GLY A 91 5.86 -8.67 13.53
CA GLY A 91 4.74 -7.87 14.03
C GLY A 91 5.17 -6.93 15.16
N THR A 92 5.93 -7.44 16.14
CA THR A 92 6.47 -6.61 17.23
C THR A 92 7.41 -5.53 16.70
N ASP A 93 8.33 -5.88 15.81
CA ASP A 93 9.28 -4.95 15.21
C ASP A 93 8.55 -3.83 14.44
N LEU A 94 7.57 -4.20 13.59
CA LEU A 94 6.78 -3.24 12.83
C LEU A 94 5.95 -2.30 13.71
N VAL A 95 5.30 -2.80 14.74
CA VAL A 95 4.54 -1.97 15.70
C VAL A 95 5.49 -0.99 16.39
N THR A 96 6.69 -1.42 16.76
CA THR A 96 7.70 -0.56 17.40
C THR A 96 8.19 0.55 16.44
N HIS A 97 8.52 0.22 15.21
CA HIS A 97 8.93 1.21 14.20
C HIS A 97 7.82 2.19 13.86
N LEU A 98 6.56 1.72 13.74
CA LEU A 98 5.42 2.60 13.50
C LEU A 98 5.14 3.52 14.69
N ALA A 99 5.35 3.05 15.93
CA ALA A 99 5.26 3.89 17.12
C ALA A 99 6.34 5.00 17.14
N GLN A 100 7.55 4.71 16.68
CA GLN A 100 8.61 5.73 16.51
C GLN A 100 8.20 6.80 15.48
N LEU A 101 7.44 6.42 14.45
CA LEU A 101 6.83 7.34 13.49
C LEU A 101 5.58 8.07 14.03
N SER A 102 5.33 8.02 15.35
CA SER A 102 4.14 8.58 16.00
C SER A 102 2.82 8.02 15.44
N SER A 103 2.85 6.78 14.95
CA SER A 103 1.70 6.07 14.41
C SER A 103 1.31 4.90 15.30
N VAL A 104 0.01 4.67 15.46
CA VAL A 104 -0.50 3.51 16.18
C VAL A 104 -0.86 2.42 15.18
N ALA A 105 -0.33 1.22 15.38
CA ALA A 105 -0.64 0.06 14.57
C ALA A 105 -1.20 -1.07 15.43
N ASN A 106 -2.24 -1.72 14.93
CA ASN A 106 -2.84 -2.90 15.54
C ASN A 106 -2.83 -4.05 14.54
N GLU A 107 -2.50 -5.25 15.02
CA GLU A 107 -2.64 -6.46 14.19
C GLU A 107 -4.12 -6.77 13.97
N LEU A 108 -4.48 -7.00 12.72
CA LEU A 108 -5.85 -7.36 12.35
C LEU A 108 -6.13 -8.84 12.66
N THR A 109 -7.25 -9.09 13.29
CA THR A 109 -7.79 -10.44 13.41
C THR A 109 -8.31 -10.95 12.07
N LEU A 110 -8.52 -12.26 11.95
CA LEU A 110 -9.13 -12.86 10.75
C LEU A 110 -10.48 -12.23 10.42
N THR A 111 -11.31 -11.99 11.42
CA THR A 111 -12.64 -11.40 11.23
C THR A 111 -12.56 -9.99 10.68
N GLU A 112 -11.71 -9.13 11.25
CA GLU A 112 -11.50 -7.77 10.77
C GLU A 112 -10.99 -7.76 9.33
N ARG A 113 -10.05 -8.64 8.99
CA ARG A 113 -9.55 -8.77 7.62
C ARG A 113 -10.65 -9.21 6.64
N LEU A 114 -11.53 -10.11 7.03
CA LEU A 114 -12.66 -10.53 6.21
C LEU A 114 -13.68 -9.40 6.02
N HIS A 115 -13.88 -8.54 7.03
CA HIS A 115 -14.72 -7.35 6.90
C HIS A 115 -14.16 -6.37 5.86
N ILE A 116 -12.85 -6.14 5.82
CA ILE A 116 -12.22 -5.30 4.79
C ILE A 116 -12.52 -5.82 3.38
N PHE A 117 -12.39 -7.14 3.16
CA PHE A 117 -12.75 -7.73 1.86
C PHE A 117 -14.23 -7.58 1.54
N ARG A 118 -15.09 -7.73 2.54
CA ARG A 118 -16.52 -7.58 2.34
C ARG A 118 -16.88 -6.14 1.98
N ASP A 119 -16.32 -5.15 2.66
CA ASP A 119 -16.54 -3.74 2.39
C ASP A 119 -16.09 -3.36 0.97
N PHE A 120 -15.00 -3.99 0.51
CA PHE A 120 -14.53 -3.79 -0.86
C PHE A 120 -15.44 -4.43 -1.90
N PHE A 121 -15.86 -5.68 -1.71
CA PHE A 121 -16.63 -6.44 -2.69
C PHE A 121 -18.15 -6.22 -2.58
N LYS A 122 -18.69 -6.07 -1.37
CA LYS A 122 -20.12 -5.90 -1.10
C LYS A 122 -20.36 -4.57 -0.38
N ALA A 123 -20.50 -3.47 -1.13
CA ALA A 123 -20.78 -2.18 -0.53
C ALA A 123 -22.25 -2.03 -0.11
N GLY A 124 -22.50 -1.19 0.91
CA GLY A 124 -23.85 -0.84 1.38
C GLY A 124 -24.32 -1.68 2.56
N GLU A 125 -25.63 -1.86 2.71
CA GLU A 125 -26.25 -2.54 3.85
C GLU A 125 -25.77 -3.98 4.05
N GLN A 126 -25.34 -4.65 2.98
CA GLN A 126 -24.79 -6.00 3.03
C GLN A 126 -23.44 -6.08 3.74
N ALA A 127 -22.69 -4.99 3.81
CA ALA A 127 -21.41 -4.94 4.51
C ALA A 127 -21.55 -5.05 6.03
N ALA A 128 -22.69 -4.64 6.60
CA ALA A 128 -22.95 -4.60 8.06
C ALA A 128 -23.25 -5.95 8.71
N ALA A 129 -23.28 -7.05 7.95
CA ALA A 129 -23.59 -8.37 8.52
C ALA A 129 -22.44 -8.91 9.38
N GLU A 130 -22.76 -9.39 10.58
CA GLU A 130 -21.80 -10.04 11.46
C GLU A 130 -21.31 -11.38 10.87
N PHE A 131 -20.01 -11.64 10.99
CA PHE A 131 -19.39 -12.88 10.55
C PHE A 131 -19.09 -13.79 11.72
N ASN A 132 -19.65 -15.01 11.68
CA ASN A 132 -19.32 -16.06 12.61
C ASN A 132 -18.83 -17.30 11.84
N ILE A 133 -17.52 -17.54 11.87
CA ILE A 133 -16.86 -18.63 11.13
C ILE A 133 -17.40 -20.02 11.54
N HIS A 134 -17.74 -20.19 12.81
CA HIS A 134 -18.27 -21.47 13.32
C HIS A 134 -19.68 -21.77 12.81
N GLU A 135 -20.52 -20.75 12.70
CA GLU A 135 -21.86 -20.92 12.15
C GLU A 135 -21.84 -21.18 10.65
N HIS A 136 -20.98 -20.47 9.90
CA HIS A 136 -20.77 -20.75 8.47
C HIS A 136 -20.26 -22.16 8.22
N ALA A 137 -19.27 -22.60 9.00
CA ALA A 137 -18.74 -23.96 8.91
C ALA A 137 -19.81 -25.03 9.23
N LYS A 138 -20.64 -24.80 10.25
CA LYS A 138 -21.76 -25.72 10.59
C LYS A 138 -22.80 -25.82 9.48
N ARG A 139 -23.02 -24.74 8.72
CA ARG A 139 -23.92 -24.71 7.55
C ARG A 139 -23.28 -25.29 6.29
N GLY A 140 -22.03 -25.74 6.34
CA GLY A 140 -21.29 -26.22 5.17
C GLY A 140 -20.92 -25.12 4.17
N GLN A 141 -21.00 -23.85 4.56
CA GLN A 141 -20.64 -22.69 3.74
C GLN A 141 -19.15 -22.41 3.85
N HIS A 142 -18.51 -22.04 2.75
CA HIS A 142 -17.13 -21.61 2.75
C HIS A 142 -17.06 -20.13 3.19
N PHE A 143 -16.03 -19.74 3.96
CA PHE A 143 -15.88 -18.38 4.43
C PHE A 143 -15.78 -17.34 3.28
N LYS A 144 -15.36 -17.76 2.10
CA LYS A 144 -15.33 -16.91 0.90
C LYS A 144 -16.72 -16.49 0.43
N ASP A 145 -17.74 -17.32 0.64
CA ASP A 145 -19.13 -17.04 0.24
C ASP A 145 -19.67 -15.80 0.96
N TRP A 146 -19.09 -15.48 2.10
CA TRP A 146 -19.50 -14.32 2.89
C TRP A 146 -19.07 -12.97 2.29
N PHE A 147 -17.93 -12.90 1.62
CA PHE A 147 -17.40 -11.64 1.07
C PHE A 147 -17.28 -11.61 -0.45
N CYS A 148 -17.33 -12.74 -1.14
CA CYS A 148 -17.28 -12.76 -2.60
C CYS A 148 -18.49 -12.04 -3.21
N PRO A 149 -18.31 -11.26 -4.28
CA PRO A 149 -19.40 -10.63 -5.01
C PRO A 149 -20.23 -11.68 -5.75
N ASP A 150 -21.47 -11.33 -6.07
CA ASP A 150 -22.38 -12.25 -6.78
C ASP A 150 -22.05 -12.28 -8.28
N SER A 151 -21.49 -11.21 -8.81
CA SER A 151 -21.07 -11.14 -10.23
C SER A 151 -19.78 -10.34 -10.40
N MET A 152 -18.94 -10.78 -11.34
CA MET A 152 -17.77 -10.06 -11.81
C MET A 152 -17.70 -10.11 -13.33
N GLU A 153 -17.49 -8.97 -13.97
CA GLU A 153 -17.30 -8.84 -15.41
C GLU A 153 -16.02 -8.04 -15.67
N PHE A 154 -15.21 -8.52 -16.61
CA PHE A 154 -13.96 -7.88 -16.98
C PHE A 154 -13.98 -7.53 -18.47
N THR A 155 -13.70 -6.28 -18.76
CA THR A 155 -13.57 -5.74 -20.12
C THR A 155 -12.15 -5.22 -20.34
N ALA A 156 -11.84 -4.69 -21.51
CA ALA A 156 -10.49 -4.20 -21.82
C ALA A 156 -10.11 -2.94 -21.03
N ASP A 157 -11.08 -2.14 -20.59
CA ASP A 157 -10.84 -0.83 -19.99
C ASP A 157 -11.42 -0.64 -18.59
N HIS A 158 -12.29 -1.57 -18.14
CA HIS A 158 -12.89 -1.54 -16.81
C HIS A 158 -13.29 -2.94 -16.33
N PHE A 159 -13.53 -3.05 -15.05
CA PHE A 159 -14.18 -4.21 -14.46
C PHE A 159 -15.50 -3.77 -13.80
N LYS A 160 -16.41 -4.71 -13.67
CA LYS A 160 -17.66 -4.52 -12.96
C LYS A 160 -17.77 -5.56 -11.85
N VAL A 161 -18.11 -5.12 -10.66
CA VAL A 161 -18.36 -5.97 -9.48
C VAL A 161 -19.76 -5.63 -9.00
N ASP A 162 -20.69 -6.56 -9.19
CA ASP A 162 -22.13 -6.37 -9.00
C ASP A 162 -22.63 -5.13 -9.76
N ALA A 163 -23.06 -4.08 -9.09
CA ALA A 163 -23.54 -2.84 -9.69
C ALA A 163 -22.46 -1.75 -9.85
N ARG A 164 -21.20 -2.00 -9.40
CA ARG A 164 -20.13 -1.00 -9.37
C ARG A 164 -19.14 -1.22 -10.50
N TYR A 165 -18.65 -0.12 -11.04
CA TYR A 165 -17.61 -0.11 -12.07
C TYR A 165 -16.29 0.34 -11.46
N GLY A 166 -15.21 -0.28 -11.87
CA GLY A 166 -13.86 0.07 -11.45
C GLY A 166 -12.88 0.04 -12.62
N ARG A 167 -11.80 0.79 -12.47
CA ARG A 167 -10.66 0.77 -13.39
C ARG A 167 -9.38 0.64 -12.58
N VAL A 168 -8.47 -0.18 -13.07
CA VAL A 168 -7.13 -0.32 -12.51
C VAL A 168 -6.17 0.56 -13.29
N LEU A 169 -5.42 1.38 -12.57
CA LEU A 169 -4.33 2.19 -13.09
C LEU A 169 -3.05 1.73 -12.41
N TYR A 170 -1.93 1.81 -13.09
CA TYR A 170 -0.61 1.53 -12.51
C TYR A 170 0.39 2.56 -12.98
N LEU A 171 1.39 2.82 -12.15
CA LEU A 171 2.48 3.70 -12.50
C LEU A 171 3.43 2.95 -13.44
N GLN A 172 3.46 3.34 -14.71
CA GLN A 172 4.24 2.67 -15.75
C GLN A 172 5.70 3.10 -15.71
N ASP A 173 5.96 4.40 -15.61
CA ASP A 173 7.29 4.97 -15.62
C ASP A 173 7.56 5.72 -14.31
N TYR A 174 8.69 5.44 -13.70
CA TYR A 174 9.10 6.05 -12.44
C TYR A 174 10.13 7.14 -12.72
N ALA A 175 9.85 8.35 -12.23
CA ALA A 175 10.84 9.41 -12.21
C ALA A 175 11.96 9.07 -11.21
N SER A 176 13.16 9.63 -11.42
CA SER A 176 14.29 9.47 -10.50
C SER A 176 13.99 10.02 -9.08
N TYR A 177 13.02 10.91 -8.98
CA TYR A 177 12.53 11.47 -7.73
C TYR A 177 11.01 11.61 -7.75
N ILE A 178 10.33 11.06 -6.75
CA ILE A 178 8.89 11.21 -6.52
C ILE A 178 8.72 12.01 -5.23
N LYS A 179 7.91 13.06 -5.28
CA LYS A 179 7.61 13.89 -4.09
C LYS A 179 6.79 13.11 -3.08
N ASP A 180 7.04 13.33 -1.79
CA ASP A 180 6.28 12.71 -0.71
C ASP A 180 4.78 13.05 -0.76
N SER A 181 4.44 14.24 -1.31
CA SER A 181 3.05 14.67 -1.51
C SER A 181 2.27 13.84 -2.53
N PHE A 182 2.94 13.09 -3.42
CA PHE A 182 2.29 12.33 -4.50
C PHE A 182 1.20 11.37 -3.99
N VAL A 183 1.53 10.58 -2.97
CA VAL A 183 0.58 9.64 -2.35
C VAL A 183 -0.58 10.38 -1.69
N SER A 184 -0.30 11.50 -1.01
CA SER A 184 -1.32 12.34 -0.38
C SER A 184 -2.27 12.93 -1.40
N GLU A 185 -1.75 13.50 -2.48
CA GLU A 185 -2.53 14.10 -3.57
C GLU A 185 -3.43 13.07 -4.26
N LEU A 186 -2.94 11.85 -4.51
CA LEU A 186 -3.76 10.75 -5.05
C LEU A 186 -4.87 10.34 -4.08
N CYS A 187 -4.56 10.31 -2.79
CA CYS A 187 -5.52 9.90 -1.76
C CYS A 187 -6.52 10.99 -1.37
N ASP A 188 -6.28 12.25 -1.75
CA ASP A 188 -7.20 13.36 -1.47
C ASP A 188 -8.38 13.44 -2.46
N LEU A 189 -8.44 12.52 -3.41
CA LEU A 189 -9.59 12.39 -4.29
C LEU A 189 -10.84 11.97 -3.50
N ASP A 190 -11.93 12.73 -3.68
CA ASP A 190 -13.25 12.46 -3.06
C ASP A 190 -13.97 11.32 -3.80
N ARG A 191 -13.36 10.14 -3.82
CA ARG A 191 -13.86 8.94 -4.51
C ARG A 191 -13.42 7.68 -3.78
N ASP A 192 -14.16 6.60 -4.01
CA ASP A 192 -13.72 5.27 -3.63
C ASP A 192 -12.43 4.94 -4.40
N LEU A 193 -11.35 4.74 -3.68
CA LEU A 193 -10.02 4.51 -4.21
C LEU A 193 -9.30 3.48 -3.36
N MET A 194 -8.63 2.53 -3.98
CA MET A 194 -7.67 1.67 -3.32
C MET A 194 -6.30 1.87 -3.98
N LEU A 195 -5.38 2.52 -3.27
CA LEU A 195 -3.99 2.66 -3.68
C LEU A 195 -3.18 1.55 -3.03
N SER A 196 -2.47 0.78 -3.85
CA SER A 196 -1.54 -0.25 -3.39
C SER A 196 -0.12 0.10 -3.79
N ILE A 197 0.80 -0.05 -2.84
CA ILE A 197 2.24 0.04 -3.07
C ILE A 197 2.82 -1.31 -2.67
N ASP A 198 3.16 -2.13 -3.65
CA ASP A 198 3.83 -3.40 -3.44
C ASP A 198 5.34 -3.18 -3.34
N ILE A 199 5.98 -3.74 -2.34
CA ILE A 199 7.39 -3.55 -2.01
C ILE A 199 8.04 -4.93 -1.89
N LEU A 200 9.02 -5.19 -2.75
CA LEU A 200 9.77 -6.45 -2.77
C LEU A 200 11.26 -6.15 -2.53
N PRO A 201 11.79 -6.50 -1.34
CA PRO A 201 13.21 -6.37 -1.06
C PRO A 201 14.04 -7.29 -1.99
N VAL A 202 15.09 -6.76 -2.57
CA VAL A 202 16.03 -7.52 -3.38
C VAL A 202 17.16 -8.03 -2.48
N PRO A 203 17.62 -9.30 -2.62
CA PRO A 203 18.80 -9.78 -1.92
C PRO A 203 20.02 -8.89 -2.21
N THR A 204 20.77 -8.51 -1.18
CA THR A 204 21.85 -7.52 -1.28
C THR A 204 22.92 -7.93 -2.30
N ASP A 205 23.25 -9.22 -2.37
CA ASP A 205 24.23 -9.76 -3.32
C ASP A 205 23.71 -9.71 -4.77
N GLU A 206 22.43 -9.87 -4.99
CA GLU A 206 21.79 -9.74 -6.30
C GLU A 206 21.72 -8.26 -6.72
N ALA A 207 21.29 -7.39 -5.81
CA ALA A 207 21.26 -5.94 -6.02
C ALA A 207 22.67 -5.40 -6.37
N ALA A 208 23.69 -5.80 -5.61
CA ALA A 208 25.08 -5.40 -5.87
C ALA A 208 25.56 -5.86 -7.27
N ARG A 209 25.28 -7.10 -7.64
CA ARG A 209 25.63 -7.62 -9.00
C ARG A 209 24.93 -6.85 -10.10
N GLN A 210 23.66 -6.53 -9.92
CA GLN A 210 22.87 -5.79 -10.90
C GLN A 210 23.39 -4.36 -11.07
N LEU A 211 23.67 -3.66 -9.95
CA LEU A 211 24.23 -2.31 -9.99
C LEU A 211 25.65 -2.28 -10.61
N GLN A 212 26.51 -3.26 -10.26
CA GLN A 212 27.83 -3.39 -10.88
C GLN A 212 27.75 -3.62 -12.39
N SER A 213 26.82 -4.47 -12.84
CA SER A 213 26.58 -4.71 -14.27
C SER A 213 26.10 -3.44 -14.98
N THR A 214 25.19 -2.71 -14.34
CA THR A 214 24.70 -1.42 -14.87
C THR A 214 25.82 -0.39 -14.94
N LEU A 215 26.64 -0.27 -13.91
CA LEU A 215 27.78 0.65 -13.87
C LEU A 215 28.78 0.32 -14.99
N LEU A 216 29.09 -0.97 -15.19
CA LEU A 216 29.98 -1.39 -16.27
C LEU A 216 29.42 -1.02 -17.65
N GLY A 217 28.11 -1.16 -17.85
CA GLY A 217 27.42 -0.72 -19.07
C GLY A 217 27.56 0.79 -19.30
N VAL A 218 27.32 1.58 -18.26
CA VAL A 218 27.46 3.06 -18.32
C VAL A 218 28.92 3.46 -18.62
N GLU A 219 29.89 2.87 -17.91
CA GLU A 219 31.33 3.14 -18.15
C GLU A 219 31.73 2.77 -19.59
N THR A 220 31.21 1.66 -20.11
CA THR A 220 31.43 1.25 -21.48
C THR A 220 30.86 2.25 -22.49
N ASN A 221 29.68 2.76 -22.24
CA ASN A 221 29.05 3.78 -23.09
C ASN A 221 29.84 5.09 -23.07
N VAL A 222 30.32 5.52 -21.92
CA VAL A 222 31.20 6.70 -21.78
C VAL A 222 32.50 6.50 -22.56
N ALA A 223 33.15 5.35 -22.39
CA ALA A 223 34.39 5.04 -23.13
C ALA A 223 34.18 4.99 -24.66
N ASN A 224 33.09 4.41 -25.12
CA ASN A 224 32.74 4.38 -26.54
C ASN A 224 32.45 5.77 -27.09
N TRP A 225 31.77 6.61 -26.32
CA TRP A 225 31.53 7.99 -26.68
C TRP A 225 32.84 8.77 -26.80
N GLN A 226 33.75 8.66 -25.82
CA GLN A 226 35.08 9.28 -25.87
C GLN A 226 35.91 8.84 -27.06
N ARG A 227 35.90 7.53 -27.36
CA ARG A 227 36.59 6.98 -28.54
C ARG A 227 36.06 7.60 -29.84
N ARG A 228 34.74 7.77 -29.96
CA ARG A 228 34.14 8.41 -31.17
C ARG A 228 34.55 9.89 -31.27
N GLN A 229 34.58 10.63 -30.15
CA GLN A 229 35.02 12.02 -30.16
C GLN A 229 36.50 12.16 -30.57
N ASN A 230 37.35 11.28 -30.01
CA ASN A 230 38.77 11.27 -30.37
C ASN A 230 39.00 10.92 -31.86
N ALA A 231 38.22 9.97 -32.40
CA ALA A 231 38.29 9.63 -33.83
C ALA A 231 37.86 10.82 -34.71
N ASN A 232 37.00 11.69 -34.22
CA ASN A 232 36.59 12.93 -34.89
C ASN A 232 37.51 14.14 -34.60
N ASN A 233 38.70 13.92 -34.00
CA ASN A 233 39.65 14.95 -33.58
C ASN A 233 39.07 15.98 -32.57
N ASN A 234 38.03 15.62 -31.84
CA ASN A 234 37.39 16.46 -30.84
C ASN A 234 37.86 16.06 -29.42
N PHE A 235 39.10 16.36 -29.08
CA PHE A 235 39.74 15.95 -27.81
C PHE A 235 39.26 16.75 -26.58
N THR A 236 38.55 17.86 -26.79
CA THR A 236 38.04 18.72 -25.71
C THR A 236 36.56 18.48 -25.42
N ALA A 237 35.96 17.49 -26.05
CA ALA A 237 34.55 17.18 -25.84
C ALA A 237 34.31 16.71 -24.41
N THR A 238 33.41 17.39 -23.73
CA THR A 238 32.94 17.00 -22.40
C THR A 238 31.89 15.90 -22.50
N ILE A 239 31.92 14.95 -21.57
CA ILE A 239 30.92 13.88 -21.50
C ILE A 239 29.51 14.51 -21.42
N PRO A 240 28.52 14.01 -22.19
CA PRO A 240 27.15 14.47 -22.09
C PRO A 240 26.63 14.38 -20.65
N TYR A 241 25.90 15.40 -20.23
CA TYR A 241 25.38 15.50 -18.87
C TYR A 241 24.59 14.27 -18.42
N ASP A 242 23.76 13.74 -19.30
CA ASP A 242 22.94 12.56 -19.02
C ASP A 242 23.78 11.30 -18.68
N MET A 243 24.89 11.11 -19.40
CA MET A 243 25.82 9.99 -19.14
C MET A 243 26.57 10.17 -17.83
N GLU A 244 26.99 11.41 -17.53
CA GLU A 244 27.66 11.72 -16.26
C GLU A 244 26.70 11.59 -15.07
N LEU A 245 25.46 12.05 -15.22
CA LEU A 245 24.41 11.91 -14.22
C LEU A 245 24.11 10.43 -13.94
N GLN A 246 23.88 9.64 -14.98
CA GLN A 246 23.62 8.20 -14.84
C GLN A 246 24.78 7.45 -14.17
N ARG A 247 26.01 7.82 -14.52
CA ARG A 247 27.22 7.28 -13.90
C ARG A 247 27.28 7.61 -12.41
N LYS A 248 27.02 8.85 -12.05
CA LYS A 248 27.02 9.33 -10.67
C LYS A 248 25.93 8.64 -9.84
N GLU A 249 24.71 8.63 -10.32
CA GLU A 249 23.58 7.99 -9.65
C GLU A 249 23.81 6.49 -9.40
N THR A 250 24.32 5.77 -10.42
CA THR A 250 24.63 4.34 -10.28
C THR A 250 25.72 4.07 -9.24
N LYS A 251 26.74 4.96 -9.15
CA LYS A 251 27.79 4.86 -8.14
C LYS A 251 27.23 5.15 -6.74
N GLU A 252 26.44 6.19 -6.59
CA GLU A 252 25.80 6.54 -5.32
C GLU A 252 24.90 5.40 -4.81
N MET A 253 24.10 4.79 -5.69
CA MET A 253 23.29 3.62 -5.33
C MET A 253 24.13 2.44 -4.87
N LEU A 254 25.27 2.18 -5.52
CA LEU A 254 26.17 1.10 -5.13
C LEU A 254 26.85 1.39 -3.79
N ASP A 255 27.26 2.62 -3.53
CA ASP A 255 27.84 3.07 -2.27
C ASP A 255 26.80 2.99 -1.12
N ASP A 256 25.56 3.38 -1.37
CA ASP A 256 24.45 3.29 -0.41
C ASP A 256 24.18 1.84 -0.01
N LEU A 257 24.20 0.93 -0.98
CA LEU A 257 23.98 -0.49 -0.74
C LEU A 257 25.14 -1.14 0.04
N THR A 258 26.40 -0.76 -0.28
CA THR A 258 27.58 -1.44 0.26
C THR A 258 28.11 -0.82 1.56
N THR A 259 27.93 0.50 1.74
CA THR A 259 28.52 1.26 2.84
C THR A 259 27.49 1.69 3.88
N ARG A 260 26.25 1.97 3.45
CA ARG A 260 25.19 2.51 4.31
C ARG A 260 24.15 1.49 4.72
N ASP A 261 24.36 0.21 4.38
CA ASP A 261 23.45 -0.92 4.66
C ASP A 261 21.99 -0.66 4.22
N GLN A 262 21.83 0.13 3.15
CA GLN A 262 20.52 0.34 2.54
C GLN A 262 20.14 -0.82 1.65
N ARG A 263 18.85 -1.11 1.56
CA ARG A 263 18.33 -2.20 0.73
C ARG A 263 17.71 -1.67 -0.54
N MET A 264 18.00 -2.36 -1.63
CA MET A 264 17.29 -2.14 -2.89
C MET A 264 15.93 -2.84 -2.84
N MET A 265 14.90 -2.17 -3.30
CA MET A 265 13.53 -2.69 -3.33
C MET A 265 12.90 -2.41 -4.69
N PHE A 266 12.14 -3.38 -5.20
CA PHE A 266 11.23 -3.13 -6.30
C PHE A 266 9.91 -2.61 -5.73
N GLY A 267 9.38 -1.54 -6.35
CA GLY A 267 8.09 -0.96 -6.01
C GLY A 267 7.12 -1.01 -7.18
N LEU A 268 5.87 -1.36 -6.92
CA LEU A 268 4.78 -1.24 -7.88
C LEU A 268 3.65 -0.47 -7.25
N VAL A 269 3.25 0.64 -7.89
CA VAL A 269 2.13 1.49 -7.48
C VAL A 269 0.95 1.23 -8.39
N THR A 270 -0.17 0.86 -7.77
CA THR A 270 -1.41 0.51 -8.48
C THR A 270 -2.58 1.21 -7.84
#